data_6c7595f0aaa417e3e39215aa2b3bf398
#
_entry.id   6c7595f0aaa417e3e39215aa2b3bf398
#
_cell.length_a   1.000
_cell.length_b   1.000
_cell.length_c   1.000
_cell.angle_alpha   90.00
_cell.angle_beta   90.00
_cell.angle_gamma   90.00
#
_symmetry.space_group_name_H-M   'P 1'
#
loop_
_entity.id
_entity.type
_entity.pdbx_description
1 polymer ?
#
loop_
_entity_poly.entity_id
_entity_poly.type
_entity_poly.pdbx_seq_one_letter_code
_entity_poly.pdbx_strand_id
1 'polypeptide(L)'
;MNKLISVVIPVCNEEKGIKKFLDERLFKALSELKSYDFEIILVNDGSKDKTLEIIRAYAEKDKNIKVVSLIRNFGKEMALSAGLRYATGDAVLTIDSDGQQPPERIRDFLQAWEDGAEVVTGVRDHYTKHGLIPRLGSKLFYRLLRFMGNKTTVPGSTDFRLMDRVVVDEFNELTEHNRITRGLVDWLGYEKVDIYYTYGERMAGRPSYNFKKLWSLAIDSFVSMSTTPLVIFGYIGIFITIGSFLLGTFCIVNQYLLGDPLGLYWNGAVQMTIFITFLVGLVLISQAITALYISHIHAETQNRPLFIVSKKKSINISTPVKPNGNIKNERKN
;
A
#
# COMPACT_ATOMS: atom_id res chain seq x y z
N MET A 1 12.18 -33.64 -2.29
CA MET A 1 12.76 -32.37 -2.76
C MET A 1 12.42 -31.33 -1.72
N ASN A 2 13.36 -30.44 -1.37
CA ASN A 2 13.05 -29.35 -0.48
C ASN A 2 12.05 -28.42 -1.17
N LYS A 3 11.18 -27.76 -0.40
CA LYS A 3 10.33 -26.69 -0.91
C LYS A 3 11.17 -25.48 -1.28
N LEU A 4 10.86 -24.84 -2.40
CA LEU A 4 11.56 -23.63 -2.87
C LEU A 4 10.84 -22.39 -2.32
N ILE A 5 11.60 -21.50 -1.69
CA ILE A 5 11.09 -20.22 -1.18
C ILE A 5 11.71 -19.07 -1.96
N SER A 6 10.88 -18.24 -2.56
CA SER A 6 11.33 -17.00 -3.20
C SER A 6 11.40 -15.87 -2.18
N VAL A 7 12.56 -15.21 -2.08
CA VAL A 7 12.73 -14.03 -1.21
C VAL A 7 12.82 -12.78 -2.09
N VAL A 8 11.78 -11.95 -2.08
CA VAL A 8 11.68 -10.72 -2.89
C VAL A 8 12.10 -9.51 -2.07
N ILE A 9 13.07 -8.77 -2.58
CA ILE A 9 13.70 -7.63 -1.90
C ILE A 9 13.72 -6.42 -2.84
N PRO A 10 12.84 -5.44 -2.66
CA PRO A 10 12.92 -4.18 -3.40
C PRO A 10 14.10 -3.35 -2.91
N VAL A 11 14.88 -2.81 -3.84
CA VAL A 11 16.07 -1.99 -3.54
C VAL A 11 16.07 -0.70 -4.37
N CYS A 12 16.35 0.44 -3.74
CA CYS A 12 16.44 1.74 -4.41
C CYS A 12 17.41 2.67 -3.68
N ASN A 13 18.58 2.92 -4.27
CA ASN A 13 19.63 3.78 -3.70
C ASN A 13 20.09 3.31 -2.30
N GLU A 14 20.42 2.03 -2.18
CA GLU A 14 20.84 1.36 -0.95
C GLU A 14 22.33 0.91 -0.98
N GLU A 15 23.19 1.60 -1.75
CA GLU A 15 24.61 1.24 -1.89
C GLU A 15 25.36 1.05 -0.58
N LYS A 16 24.96 1.81 0.48
CA LYS A 16 25.62 1.79 1.79
C LYS A 16 25.16 0.66 2.70
N GLY A 17 23.94 0.16 2.51
CA GLY A 17 23.29 -0.80 3.41
C GLY A 17 23.14 -2.18 2.84
N ILE A 18 22.92 -2.29 1.52
CA ILE A 18 22.51 -3.54 0.89
C ILE A 18 23.50 -4.70 1.09
N LYS A 19 24.80 -4.43 0.97
CA LYS A 19 25.84 -5.45 1.18
C LYS A 19 25.80 -6.00 2.61
N LYS A 20 25.74 -5.11 3.59
CA LYS A 20 25.67 -5.49 5.01
C LYS A 20 24.39 -6.27 5.32
N PHE A 21 23.26 -5.85 4.76
CA PHE A 21 21.99 -6.55 4.92
C PHE A 21 22.05 -7.98 4.36
N LEU A 22 22.58 -8.15 3.14
CA LEU A 22 22.68 -9.46 2.51
C LEU A 22 23.65 -10.39 3.27
N ASP A 23 24.90 -9.95 3.53
CA ASP A 23 25.94 -10.80 4.07
C ASP A 23 25.75 -11.09 5.56
N GLU A 24 25.44 -10.07 6.38
CA GLU A 24 25.45 -10.21 7.83
C GLU A 24 24.08 -10.65 8.42
N ARG A 25 23.00 -10.45 7.67
CA ARG A 25 21.65 -10.72 8.17
C ARG A 25 20.95 -11.79 7.34
N LEU A 26 20.66 -11.52 6.06
CA LEU A 26 19.79 -12.37 5.27
C LEU A 26 20.41 -13.73 5.00
N PHE A 27 21.60 -13.78 4.40
CA PHE A 27 22.24 -15.05 4.05
C PHE A 27 22.54 -15.90 5.29
N LYS A 28 22.88 -15.26 6.41
CA LYS A 28 23.08 -15.96 7.67
C LYS A 28 21.77 -16.60 8.14
N ALA A 29 20.66 -15.88 8.15
CA ALA A 29 19.37 -16.41 8.56
C ALA A 29 18.89 -17.56 7.65
N LEU A 30 19.06 -17.41 6.32
CA LEU A 30 18.67 -18.44 5.35
C LEU A 30 19.55 -19.71 5.46
N SER A 31 20.84 -19.57 5.75
CA SER A 31 21.76 -20.71 5.88
C SER A 31 21.43 -21.66 7.05
N GLU A 32 20.66 -21.17 8.03
CA GLU A 32 20.18 -21.98 9.17
C GLU A 32 18.95 -22.83 8.81
N LEU A 33 18.26 -22.53 7.69
CA LEU A 33 17.00 -23.14 7.27
C LEU A 33 17.21 -24.21 6.19
N LYS A 34 17.95 -25.26 6.55
CA LYS A 34 18.43 -26.33 5.63
C LYS A 34 17.33 -27.18 5.00
N SER A 35 16.10 -27.12 5.48
CA SER A 35 14.95 -27.87 4.96
C SER A 35 14.32 -27.22 3.73
N TYR A 36 14.80 -26.05 3.33
CA TYR A 36 14.27 -25.29 2.20
C TYR A 36 15.38 -24.91 1.23
N ASP A 37 15.00 -24.79 -0.03
CA ASP A 37 15.81 -24.17 -1.06
C ASP A 37 15.35 -22.73 -1.24
N PHE A 38 16.28 -21.81 -1.51
CA PHE A 38 15.97 -20.39 -1.63
C PHE A 38 16.37 -19.83 -2.98
N GLU A 39 15.50 -19.05 -3.60
CA GLU A 39 15.84 -18.09 -4.63
C GLU A 39 15.67 -16.66 -4.11
N ILE A 40 16.62 -15.78 -4.41
CA ILE A 40 16.61 -14.41 -3.93
C ILE A 40 16.42 -13.46 -5.10
N ILE A 41 15.34 -12.67 -5.08
CA ILE A 41 14.97 -11.77 -6.16
C ILE A 41 15.18 -10.34 -5.70
N LEU A 42 16.30 -9.75 -6.10
CA LEU A 42 16.66 -8.37 -5.84
C LEU A 42 16.06 -7.49 -6.94
N VAL A 43 15.07 -6.66 -6.57
CA VAL A 43 14.37 -5.80 -7.54
C VAL A 43 14.91 -4.38 -7.46
N ASN A 44 15.72 -3.98 -8.44
CA ASN A 44 16.24 -2.62 -8.54
C ASN A 44 15.21 -1.67 -9.12
N ASP A 45 14.70 -0.76 -8.32
CA ASP A 45 13.75 0.27 -8.72
C ASP A 45 14.46 1.53 -9.26
N GLY A 46 15.26 1.33 -10.32
CA GLY A 46 15.91 2.43 -11.04
C GLY A 46 16.92 3.21 -10.20
N SER A 47 17.72 2.55 -9.35
CA SER A 47 18.78 3.19 -8.55
C SER A 47 19.75 4.00 -9.41
N LYS A 48 20.20 5.15 -8.86
CA LYS A 48 21.15 6.08 -9.47
C LYS A 48 22.56 5.97 -8.88
N ASP A 49 22.71 5.25 -7.78
CA ASP A 49 23.96 4.97 -7.09
C ASP A 49 24.53 3.59 -7.50
N LYS A 50 25.52 3.07 -6.77
CA LYS A 50 26.15 1.79 -7.05
C LYS A 50 25.34 0.56 -6.63
N THR A 51 24.11 0.73 -6.17
CA THR A 51 23.24 -0.38 -5.74
C THR A 51 23.14 -1.48 -6.80
N LEU A 52 22.88 -1.10 -8.06
CA LEU A 52 22.74 -2.07 -9.15
C LEU A 52 24.04 -2.87 -9.39
N GLU A 53 25.19 -2.23 -9.36
CA GLU A 53 26.50 -2.90 -9.53
C GLU A 53 26.73 -3.92 -8.42
N ILE A 54 26.41 -3.53 -7.18
CA ILE A 54 26.60 -4.40 -6.00
C ILE A 54 25.72 -5.66 -6.14
N ILE A 55 24.40 -5.49 -6.39
CA ILE A 55 23.50 -6.66 -6.44
C ILE A 55 23.76 -7.56 -7.65
N ARG A 56 24.23 -7.01 -8.77
CA ARG A 56 24.66 -7.80 -9.93
C ARG A 56 25.85 -8.68 -9.61
N ALA A 57 26.83 -8.18 -8.87
CA ALA A 57 28.00 -8.94 -8.47
C ALA A 57 27.66 -10.19 -7.61
N TYR A 58 26.54 -10.17 -6.88
CA TYR A 58 26.02 -11.36 -6.20
C TYR A 58 25.38 -12.35 -7.19
N ALA A 59 24.55 -11.86 -8.10
CA ALA A 59 23.88 -12.70 -9.08
C ALA A 59 24.84 -13.36 -10.09
N GLU A 60 25.99 -12.75 -10.36
CA GLU A 60 27.06 -13.32 -11.19
C GLU A 60 27.76 -14.51 -10.50
N LYS A 61 27.77 -14.53 -9.17
CA LYS A 61 28.40 -15.60 -8.37
C LYS A 61 27.43 -16.74 -8.03
N ASP A 62 26.15 -16.46 -7.89
CA ASP A 62 25.14 -17.44 -7.51
C ASP A 62 23.90 -17.30 -8.41
N LYS A 63 23.57 -18.39 -9.12
CA LYS A 63 22.40 -18.45 -10.02
C LYS A 63 21.05 -18.39 -9.28
N ASN A 64 21.05 -18.71 -7.99
CA ASN A 64 19.84 -18.57 -7.17
C ASN A 64 19.54 -17.12 -6.80
N ILE A 65 20.49 -16.21 -7.04
CA ILE A 65 20.28 -14.78 -6.89
C ILE A 65 19.89 -14.19 -8.25
N LYS A 66 18.67 -13.66 -8.32
CA LYS A 66 18.10 -13.03 -9.52
C LYS A 66 18.07 -11.52 -9.33
N VAL A 67 18.43 -10.77 -10.36
CA VAL A 67 18.30 -9.30 -10.37
C VAL A 67 17.27 -8.89 -11.41
N VAL A 68 16.17 -8.34 -10.95
CA VAL A 68 15.14 -7.70 -11.78
C VAL A 68 15.36 -6.20 -11.75
N SER A 69 15.83 -5.59 -12.84
CA SER A 69 16.09 -4.15 -12.89
C SER A 69 15.03 -3.43 -13.70
N LEU A 70 14.32 -2.51 -13.06
CA LEU A 70 13.36 -1.63 -13.72
C LEU A 70 14.09 -0.54 -14.53
N ILE A 71 13.50 -0.08 -15.63
CA ILE A 71 14.13 0.94 -16.49
C ILE A 71 14.26 2.30 -15.82
N ARG A 72 13.39 2.63 -14.87
CA ARG A 72 13.37 3.84 -14.05
C ARG A 72 12.77 3.53 -12.69
N ASN A 73 12.73 4.51 -11.78
CA ASN A 73 11.98 4.40 -10.54
C ASN A 73 10.47 4.42 -10.85
N PHE A 74 9.78 3.34 -10.44
CA PHE A 74 8.33 3.16 -10.52
C PHE A 74 7.68 3.17 -9.13
N GLY A 75 8.48 3.12 -8.06
CA GLY A 75 8.04 3.04 -6.68
C GLY A 75 8.06 1.63 -6.09
N LYS A 76 8.13 1.56 -4.77
CA LYS A 76 8.29 0.31 -4.00
C LYS A 76 7.22 -0.74 -4.34
N GLU A 77 5.94 -0.32 -4.44
CA GLU A 77 4.82 -1.23 -4.73
C GLU A 77 4.98 -1.90 -6.11
N MET A 78 5.46 -1.15 -7.09
CA MET A 78 5.73 -1.69 -8.43
C MET A 78 6.95 -2.60 -8.44
N ALA A 79 7.97 -2.28 -7.64
CA ALA A 79 9.12 -3.15 -7.46
C ALA A 79 8.73 -4.49 -6.78
N LEU A 80 7.89 -4.45 -5.74
CA LEU A 80 7.31 -5.65 -5.13
C LEU A 80 6.51 -6.47 -6.15
N SER A 81 5.61 -5.83 -6.89
CA SER A 81 4.81 -6.50 -7.94
C SER A 81 5.70 -7.14 -9.01
N ALA A 82 6.80 -6.47 -9.39
CA ALA A 82 7.76 -7.05 -10.31
C ALA A 82 8.44 -8.30 -9.72
N GLY A 83 8.88 -8.24 -8.47
CA GLY A 83 9.49 -9.37 -7.78
C GLY A 83 8.55 -10.57 -7.68
N LEU A 84 7.30 -10.35 -7.28
CA LEU A 84 6.27 -11.38 -7.19
C LEU A 84 6.00 -12.05 -8.55
N ARG A 85 6.05 -11.29 -9.65
CA ARG A 85 5.85 -11.83 -11.00
C ARG A 85 7.00 -12.71 -11.50
N TYR A 86 8.22 -12.53 -10.97
CA TYR A 86 9.40 -13.33 -11.31
C TYR A 86 9.70 -14.43 -10.30
N ALA A 87 8.97 -14.50 -9.20
CA ALA A 87 9.08 -15.52 -8.16
C ALA A 87 8.55 -16.87 -8.65
N THR A 88 9.33 -17.94 -8.42
CA THR A 88 9.00 -19.30 -8.88
C THR A 88 8.85 -20.31 -7.74
N GLY A 89 9.12 -19.90 -6.49
CA GLY A 89 9.03 -20.77 -5.31
C GLY A 89 7.62 -21.20 -4.93
N ASP A 90 7.50 -22.23 -4.09
CA ASP A 90 6.24 -22.73 -3.54
C ASP A 90 5.57 -21.72 -2.61
N ALA A 91 6.37 -20.87 -1.97
CA ALA A 91 5.91 -19.68 -1.26
C ALA A 91 6.85 -18.50 -1.54
N VAL A 92 6.34 -17.27 -1.37
CA VAL A 92 7.08 -16.03 -1.64
C VAL A 92 7.12 -15.15 -0.40
N LEU A 93 8.33 -14.87 0.07
CA LEU A 93 8.60 -13.94 1.16
C LEU A 93 8.97 -12.59 0.61
N THR A 94 8.34 -11.53 1.08
CA THR A 94 8.75 -10.14 0.82
C THR A 94 9.43 -9.55 2.03
N ILE A 95 10.56 -8.88 1.87
CA ILE A 95 11.33 -8.25 2.95
C ILE A 95 12.03 -6.98 2.46
N ASP A 96 12.09 -5.95 3.30
CA ASP A 96 12.77 -4.68 2.97
C ASP A 96 14.30 -4.78 3.14
N SER A 97 15.04 -4.07 2.28
CA SER A 97 16.50 -4.04 2.28
C SER A 97 17.12 -3.17 3.38
N ASP A 98 16.34 -2.40 4.14
CA ASP A 98 16.83 -1.43 5.12
C ASP A 98 17.26 -2.05 6.47
N GLY A 99 17.05 -3.36 6.63
CA GLY A 99 17.44 -4.14 7.81
C GLY A 99 16.53 -3.93 9.03
N GLN A 100 15.42 -3.20 8.90
CA GLN A 100 14.48 -2.97 10.01
C GLN A 100 13.60 -4.18 10.30
N GLN A 101 13.37 -5.02 9.31
CA GLN A 101 12.66 -6.30 9.44
C GLN A 101 13.68 -7.41 9.75
N PRO A 102 13.47 -8.21 10.82
CA PRO A 102 14.44 -9.20 11.25
C PRO A 102 14.37 -10.48 10.40
N PRO A 103 15.41 -10.80 9.55
CA PRO A 103 15.41 -12.02 8.76
C PRO A 103 15.39 -13.30 9.62
N GLU A 104 15.80 -13.21 10.86
CA GLU A 104 15.81 -14.31 11.83
C GLU A 104 14.39 -14.84 12.11
N ARG A 105 13.38 -14.01 11.88
CA ARG A 105 11.97 -14.41 12.00
C ARG A 105 11.42 -15.20 10.83
N ILE A 106 12.17 -15.33 9.74
CA ILE A 106 11.75 -16.11 8.57
C ILE A 106 11.37 -17.54 8.97
N ARG A 107 12.05 -18.11 9.95
CA ARG A 107 11.72 -19.45 10.50
C ARG A 107 10.27 -19.49 11.01
N ASP A 108 9.84 -18.49 11.74
CA ASP A 108 8.48 -18.45 12.31
C ASP A 108 7.42 -18.32 11.21
N PHE A 109 7.73 -17.57 10.14
CA PHE A 109 6.86 -17.43 8.96
C PHE A 109 6.71 -18.75 8.22
N LEU A 110 7.81 -19.46 8.00
CA LEU A 110 7.80 -20.76 7.34
C LEU A 110 7.04 -21.79 8.17
N GLN A 111 7.21 -21.79 9.50
CA GLN A 111 6.46 -22.68 10.38
C GLN A 111 4.96 -22.42 10.30
N ALA A 112 4.51 -21.16 10.37
CA ALA A 112 3.10 -20.83 10.26
C ALA A 112 2.50 -21.23 8.90
N TRP A 113 3.28 -21.11 7.82
CA TRP A 113 2.89 -21.57 6.49
C TRP A 113 2.77 -23.10 6.41
N GLU A 114 3.72 -23.83 6.97
CA GLU A 114 3.64 -25.31 7.06
C GLU A 114 2.44 -25.77 7.91
N ASP A 115 2.05 -24.98 8.90
CA ASP A 115 0.88 -25.23 9.75
C ASP A 115 -0.45 -24.91 9.03
N GLY A 116 -0.39 -24.41 7.77
CA GLY A 116 -1.53 -24.22 6.87
C GLY A 116 -1.93 -22.77 6.60
N ALA A 117 -1.22 -21.77 7.15
CA ALA A 117 -1.51 -20.37 6.83
C ALA A 117 -1.15 -20.05 5.36
N GLU A 118 -2.09 -19.49 4.61
CA GLU A 118 -1.85 -19.08 3.21
C GLU A 118 -1.11 -17.74 3.12
N VAL A 119 -1.30 -16.86 4.11
CA VAL A 119 -0.61 -15.57 4.25
C VAL A 119 -0.09 -15.41 5.67
N VAL A 120 1.22 -15.20 5.82
CA VAL A 120 1.82 -14.86 7.11
C VAL A 120 2.31 -13.41 7.05
N THR A 121 1.84 -12.58 7.98
CA THR A 121 2.13 -11.15 7.98
C THR A 121 2.93 -10.74 9.20
N GLY A 122 4.03 -10.03 8.97
CA GLY A 122 4.78 -9.38 10.03
C GLY A 122 4.08 -8.13 10.53
N VAL A 123 3.78 -8.10 11.82
CA VAL A 123 3.16 -6.96 12.50
C VAL A 123 4.18 -6.32 13.42
N ARG A 124 4.38 -5.02 13.23
CA ARG A 124 5.28 -4.23 14.06
C ARG A 124 4.70 -4.06 15.45
N ASP A 125 5.47 -4.42 16.48
CA ASP A 125 5.08 -4.18 17.86
C ASP A 125 5.09 -2.67 18.16
N HIS A 126 3.97 -2.17 18.69
CA HIS A 126 3.71 -0.73 18.86
C HIS A 126 4.51 -0.06 19.98
N TYR A 127 5.37 -0.77 20.68
CA TYR A 127 6.05 -0.28 21.88
C TYR A 127 7.31 0.57 21.66
N THR A 128 7.68 0.95 20.43
CA THR A 128 8.80 1.87 20.20
C THR A 128 8.33 3.33 20.17
N LYS A 129 8.79 4.09 21.13
CA LYS A 129 8.88 5.55 21.35
C LYS A 129 8.51 6.46 20.15
N HIS A 130 7.23 6.62 19.88
CA HIS A 130 6.77 7.75 19.07
C HIS A 130 5.98 8.71 19.98
N GLY A 131 6.23 10.04 19.82
CA GLY A 131 5.56 11.08 20.61
C GLY A 131 4.02 11.04 20.50
N LEU A 132 3.32 11.73 21.39
CA LEU A 132 1.86 11.73 21.51
C LEU A 132 1.12 12.14 20.23
N ILE A 133 1.66 13.07 19.46
CA ILE A 133 1.04 13.62 18.23
C ILE A 133 0.94 12.58 17.10
N PRO A 134 2.00 11.82 16.73
CA PRO A 134 1.90 10.74 15.75
C PRO A 134 0.93 9.62 16.17
N ARG A 135 0.80 9.39 17.49
CA ARG A 135 -0.07 8.35 18.06
C ARG A 135 -1.56 8.67 17.90
N LEU A 136 -1.93 9.96 18.04
CA LEU A 136 -3.31 10.41 17.87
C LEU A 136 -3.72 10.40 16.40
N GLY A 137 -2.86 10.89 15.51
CA GLY A 137 -3.07 10.87 14.06
C GLY A 137 -3.24 9.46 13.51
N SER A 138 -2.39 8.52 13.95
CA SER A 138 -2.48 7.12 13.56
C SER A 138 -3.78 6.46 14.05
N LYS A 139 -4.19 6.67 15.32
CA LYS A 139 -5.46 6.14 15.84
C LYS A 139 -6.68 6.68 15.08
N LEU A 140 -6.70 7.97 14.77
CA LEU A 140 -7.79 8.60 14.00
C LEU A 140 -7.83 8.04 12.59
N PHE A 141 -6.68 7.91 11.91
CA PHE A 141 -6.55 7.34 10.58
C PHE A 141 -7.07 5.90 10.50
N TYR A 142 -6.64 5.01 11.41
CA TYR A 142 -7.12 3.62 11.42
C TYR A 142 -8.60 3.50 11.83
N ARG A 143 -9.11 4.42 12.66
CA ARG A 143 -10.55 4.46 12.98
C ARG A 143 -11.37 4.87 11.75
N LEU A 144 -10.86 5.82 10.98
CA LEU A 144 -11.48 6.27 9.74
C LEU A 144 -11.46 5.17 8.67
N LEU A 145 -10.31 4.48 8.48
CA LEU A 145 -10.21 3.33 7.58
C LEU A 145 -11.19 2.21 7.92
N ARG A 146 -11.34 1.88 9.21
CA ARG A 146 -12.32 0.87 9.67
C ARG A 146 -13.75 1.30 9.40
N PHE A 147 -14.08 2.58 9.61
CA PHE A 147 -15.40 3.14 9.30
C PHE A 147 -15.71 3.08 7.80
N MET A 148 -14.69 3.20 6.96
CA MET A 148 -14.79 3.13 5.49
C MET A 148 -14.84 1.69 4.93
N GLY A 149 -15.07 0.69 5.76
CA GLY A 149 -15.28 -0.70 5.34
C GLY A 149 -14.03 -1.58 5.25
N ASN A 150 -12.82 -1.04 5.46
CA ASN A 150 -11.59 -1.82 5.45
C ASN A 150 -11.33 -2.43 6.84
N LYS A 151 -12.05 -3.52 7.14
CA LYS A 151 -11.97 -4.23 8.44
C LYS A 151 -10.76 -5.15 8.56
N THR A 152 -10.08 -5.46 7.46
CA THR A 152 -9.06 -6.52 7.37
C THR A 152 -7.64 -6.04 7.67
N THR A 153 -7.36 -4.74 7.54
CA THR A 153 -6.00 -4.22 7.74
C THR A 153 -5.67 -4.10 9.22
N VAL A 154 -4.75 -4.92 9.71
CA VAL A 154 -4.22 -4.85 11.08
C VAL A 154 -3.30 -3.65 11.22
N PRO A 155 -3.51 -2.77 12.24
CA PRO A 155 -2.61 -1.66 12.49
C PRO A 155 -1.18 -2.15 12.78
N GLY A 156 -0.18 -1.59 12.06
CA GLY A 156 1.21 -2.01 12.19
C GLY A 156 1.61 -3.15 11.26
N SER A 157 0.71 -3.68 10.42
CA SER A 157 1.09 -4.66 9.39
C SER A 157 2.10 -4.05 8.41
N THR A 158 3.09 -4.85 8.03
CA THR A 158 4.19 -4.43 7.17
C THR A 158 4.21 -5.24 5.87
N ASP A 159 5.12 -4.86 4.97
CA ASP A 159 5.37 -5.62 3.73
C ASP A 159 6.26 -6.86 3.98
N PHE A 160 6.62 -7.15 5.23
CA PHE A 160 7.26 -8.40 5.61
C PHE A 160 6.20 -9.51 5.67
N ARG A 161 6.07 -10.24 4.56
CA ARG A 161 5.00 -11.23 4.37
C ARG A 161 5.54 -12.49 3.68
N LEU A 162 5.01 -13.63 4.10
CA LEU A 162 5.13 -14.87 3.36
C LEU A 162 3.75 -15.19 2.77
N MET A 163 3.71 -15.48 1.49
CA MET A 163 2.48 -15.80 0.75
C MET A 163 2.67 -17.13 0.04
N ASP A 164 1.69 -18.01 0.16
CA ASP A 164 1.62 -19.25 -0.61
C ASP A 164 1.60 -18.94 -2.11
N ARG A 165 2.01 -19.88 -2.93
CA ARG A 165 2.03 -19.78 -4.40
C ARG A 165 0.66 -19.38 -4.94
N VAL A 166 -0.41 -19.99 -4.42
CA VAL A 166 -1.78 -19.70 -4.85
C VAL A 166 -2.12 -18.22 -4.67
N VAL A 167 -1.77 -17.64 -3.51
CA VAL A 167 -2.00 -16.21 -3.21
C VAL A 167 -1.23 -15.31 -4.17
N VAL A 168 0.03 -15.67 -4.48
CA VAL A 168 0.88 -14.90 -5.39
C VAL A 168 0.35 -14.96 -6.82
N ASP A 169 -0.14 -16.11 -7.25
CA ASP A 169 -0.70 -16.28 -8.59
C ASP A 169 -1.97 -15.43 -8.74
N GLU A 170 -2.89 -15.47 -7.77
CA GLU A 170 -4.08 -14.61 -7.73
C GLU A 170 -3.72 -13.11 -7.68
N PHE A 171 -2.73 -12.74 -6.86
CA PHE A 171 -2.23 -11.36 -6.82
C PHE A 171 -1.69 -10.90 -8.18
N ASN A 172 -1.02 -11.77 -8.92
CA ASN A 172 -0.49 -11.45 -10.25
C ASN A 172 -1.57 -11.28 -11.31
N GLU A 173 -2.77 -11.85 -11.11
CA GLU A 173 -3.95 -11.68 -11.99
C GLU A 173 -4.62 -10.31 -11.81
N LEU A 174 -4.43 -9.67 -10.66
CA LEU A 174 -5.01 -8.35 -10.41
C LEU A 174 -4.45 -7.33 -11.41
N THR A 175 -5.32 -6.45 -11.93
CA THR A 175 -4.99 -5.52 -13.01
C THR A 175 -4.87 -4.06 -12.56
N GLU A 176 -5.17 -3.75 -11.30
CA GLU A 176 -5.16 -2.40 -10.76
C GLU A 176 -3.80 -1.72 -10.93
N HIS A 177 -3.83 -0.48 -11.42
CA HIS A 177 -2.63 0.34 -11.61
C HIS A 177 -2.15 0.99 -10.31
N ASN A 178 -3.08 1.37 -9.45
CA ASN A 178 -2.75 1.94 -8.14
C ASN A 178 -2.69 0.83 -7.09
N ARG A 179 -1.58 0.12 -7.06
CA ARG A 179 -1.37 -1.04 -6.19
C ARG A 179 -0.85 -0.63 -4.82
N ILE A 180 -1.53 -1.11 -3.79
CA ILE A 180 -1.03 -1.17 -2.42
C ILE A 180 -1.00 -2.66 -2.08
N THR A 181 0.17 -3.28 -2.20
CA THR A 181 0.36 -4.74 -2.11
C THR A 181 -0.32 -5.34 -0.89
N ARG A 182 -0.12 -4.74 0.29
CA ARG A 182 -0.74 -5.22 1.54
C ARG A 182 -2.27 -5.16 1.50
N GLY A 183 -2.83 -4.12 0.90
CA GLY A 183 -4.28 -3.95 0.78
C GLY A 183 -4.90 -4.96 -0.18
N LEU A 184 -4.24 -5.24 -1.29
CA LEU A 184 -4.69 -6.22 -2.29
C LEU A 184 -4.60 -7.65 -1.74
N VAL A 185 -3.51 -8.01 -1.06
CA VAL A 185 -3.37 -9.33 -0.42
C VAL A 185 -4.44 -9.52 0.67
N ASP A 186 -4.70 -8.51 1.49
CA ASP A 186 -5.76 -8.57 2.50
C ASP A 186 -7.17 -8.64 1.84
N TRP A 187 -7.37 -8.04 0.64
CA TRP A 187 -8.62 -8.07 -0.11
C TRP A 187 -8.90 -9.46 -0.71
N LEU A 188 -7.87 -10.22 -1.09
CA LEU A 188 -8.02 -11.59 -1.59
C LEU A 188 -8.68 -12.53 -0.55
N GLY A 189 -8.55 -12.23 0.76
CA GLY A 189 -9.31 -12.90 1.82
C GLY A 189 -8.82 -14.29 2.20
N TYR A 190 -7.57 -14.63 1.92
CA TYR A 190 -6.93 -15.88 2.31
C TYR A 190 -6.69 -16.00 3.82
N GLU A 191 -6.52 -17.23 4.32
CA GLU A 191 -6.26 -17.46 5.75
C GLU A 191 -4.93 -16.84 6.17
N LYS A 192 -5.00 -15.98 7.20
CA LYS A 192 -3.91 -15.10 7.59
C LYS A 192 -3.49 -15.33 9.03
N VAL A 193 -2.16 -15.44 9.24
CA VAL A 193 -1.53 -15.47 10.56
C VAL A 193 -0.64 -14.25 10.72
N ASP A 194 -0.72 -13.56 11.86
CA ASP A 194 0.06 -12.38 12.19
C ASP A 194 1.22 -12.75 13.13
N ILE A 195 2.46 -12.42 12.75
CA ILE A 195 3.68 -12.62 13.57
C ILE A 195 4.18 -11.26 14.03
N TYR A 196 4.17 -11.06 15.35
CA TYR A 196 4.62 -9.82 15.97
C TYR A 196 6.14 -9.79 16.08
N TYR A 197 6.76 -8.67 15.74
CA TYR A 197 8.19 -8.47 15.88
C TYR A 197 8.56 -7.04 16.27
N THR A 198 9.71 -6.90 16.95
CA THR A 198 10.28 -5.59 17.28
C THR A 198 11.05 -5.05 16.09
N TYR A 199 10.74 -3.83 15.72
CA TYR A 199 11.38 -3.15 14.60
C TYR A 199 12.83 -2.81 14.93
N GLY A 200 13.76 -3.27 14.09
CA GLY A 200 15.18 -2.99 14.23
C GLY A 200 15.55 -1.54 13.90
N GLU A 201 16.74 -1.12 14.29
CA GLU A 201 17.30 0.14 13.83
C GLU A 201 17.65 0.04 12.34
N ARG A 202 17.44 1.13 11.60
CA ARG A 202 17.78 1.20 10.18
C ARG A 202 19.29 1.12 10.00
N MET A 203 19.77 0.20 9.16
CA MET A 203 21.22 -0.04 8.94
C MET A 203 21.90 1.11 8.20
N ALA A 204 21.17 1.82 7.30
CA ALA A 204 21.65 2.98 6.55
C ALA A 204 20.48 3.80 5.98
N GLY A 205 20.74 5.06 5.59
CA GLY A 205 19.79 5.93 4.89
C GLY A 205 18.97 6.86 5.80
N ARG A 206 18.33 7.88 5.18
CA ARG A 206 17.40 8.81 5.83
C ARG A 206 15.95 8.38 5.53
N PRO A 207 14.98 8.65 6.41
CA PRO A 207 13.57 8.39 6.11
C PRO A 207 13.17 9.05 4.79
N SER A 208 12.66 8.27 3.83
CA SER A 208 12.28 8.78 2.50
C SER A 208 10.98 9.58 2.50
N TYR A 209 10.24 9.60 3.61
CA TYR A 209 8.92 10.20 3.67
C TYR A 209 8.96 11.59 4.29
N ASN A 210 8.78 12.60 3.46
CA ASN A 210 8.45 13.96 3.88
C ASN A 210 6.93 14.04 4.14
N PHE A 211 6.47 14.98 4.99
CA PHE A 211 5.05 15.19 5.34
C PHE A 211 4.14 15.27 4.09
N LYS A 212 4.59 15.92 3.01
CA LYS A 212 3.87 15.95 1.72
C LYS A 212 3.67 14.57 1.10
N LYS A 213 4.64 13.67 1.18
CA LYS A 213 4.53 12.29 0.67
C LYS A 213 3.59 11.45 1.52
N LEU A 214 3.63 11.62 2.85
CA LEU A 214 2.69 10.95 3.77
C LEU A 214 1.25 11.39 3.52
N TRP A 215 1.03 12.69 3.26
CA TRP A 215 -0.29 13.25 2.94
C TRP A 215 -0.80 12.72 1.59
N SER A 216 0.04 12.74 0.55
CA SER A 216 -0.29 12.15 -0.75
C SER A 216 -0.65 10.68 -0.63
N LEU A 217 0.18 9.89 0.07
CA LEU A 217 -0.07 8.46 0.28
C LEU A 217 -1.41 8.21 1.02
N ALA A 218 -1.72 9.05 2.01
CA ALA A 218 -2.99 8.97 2.71
C ALA A 218 -4.17 9.22 1.77
N ILE A 219 -4.13 10.29 0.98
CA ILE A 219 -5.19 10.61 0.00
C ILE A 219 -5.30 9.51 -1.04
N ASP A 220 -4.20 9.06 -1.62
CA ASP A 220 -4.19 8.00 -2.63
C ASP A 220 -4.79 6.70 -2.06
N SER A 221 -4.45 6.34 -0.81
CA SER A 221 -5.03 5.19 -0.13
C SER A 221 -6.53 5.34 0.10
N PHE A 222 -7.00 6.54 0.49
CA PHE A 222 -8.42 6.82 0.69
C PHE A 222 -9.22 6.71 -0.61
N VAL A 223 -8.70 7.28 -1.69
CA VAL A 223 -9.41 7.33 -2.98
C VAL A 223 -9.37 5.98 -3.70
N SER A 224 -8.23 5.24 -3.61
CA SER A 224 -8.07 3.94 -4.30
C SER A 224 -8.86 2.81 -3.66
N MET A 225 -9.02 2.83 -2.33
CA MET A 225 -9.59 1.69 -1.60
C MET A 225 -11.08 1.85 -1.27
N SER A 226 -11.69 3.01 -1.49
CA SER A 226 -13.09 3.23 -1.09
C SER A 226 -13.77 4.37 -1.83
N THR A 227 -15.02 4.15 -2.22
CA THR A 227 -15.94 5.20 -2.71
C THR A 227 -16.59 5.99 -1.56
N THR A 228 -16.36 5.58 -0.31
CA THR A 228 -16.98 6.19 0.88
C THR A 228 -16.76 7.70 1.00
N PRO A 229 -15.57 8.28 0.69
CA PRO A 229 -15.41 9.73 0.70
C PRO A 229 -16.38 10.45 -0.21
N LEU A 230 -16.61 9.95 -1.42
CA LEU A 230 -17.57 10.53 -2.37
C LEU A 230 -18.99 10.52 -1.81
N VAL A 231 -19.39 9.40 -1.21
CA VAL A 231 -20.71 9.23 -0.60
C VAL A 231 -20.91 10.16 0.61
N ILE A 232 -19.88 10.33 1.46
CA ILE A 232 -19.92 11.25 2.61
C ILE A 232 -20.15 12.70 2.15
N PHE A 233 -19.44 13.14 1.12
CA PHE A 233 -19.65 14.48 0.57
C PHE A 233 -21.05 14.66 -0.01
N GLY A 234 -21.61 13.61 -0.62
CA GLY A 234 -23.00 13.60 -1.04
C GLY A 234 -23.97 13.83 0.14
N TYR A 235 -23.80 13.11 1.25
CA TYR A 235 -24.62 13.31 2.46
C TYR A 235 -24.43 14.69 3.09
N ILE A 236 -23.20 15.21 3.14
CA ILE A 236 -22.93 16.58 3.61
C ILE A 236 -23.66 17.59 2.72
N GLY A 237 -23.61 17.42 1.40
CA GLY A 237 -24.34 18.27 0.45
C GLY A 237 -25.84 18.24 0.70
N ILE A 238 -26.47 17.08 0.88
CA ILE A 238 -27.89 16.92 1.20
C ILE A 238 -28.20 17.61 2.53
N PHE A 239 -27.42 17.37 3.57
CA PHE A 239 -27.64 17.98 4.90
C PHE A 239 -27.62 19.52 4.85
N ILE A 240 -26.64 20.08 4.13
CA ILE A 240 -26.49 21.52 3.95
C ILE A 240 -27.70 22.08 3.13
N THR A 241 -28.10 21.39 2.08
CA THR A 241 -29.24 21.79 1.26
C THR A 241 -30.53 21.84 2.08
N ILE A 242 -30.79 20.79 2.88
CA ILE A 242 -31.95 20.74 3.77
C ILE A 242 -31.84 21.83 4.85
N GLY A 243 -30.67 21.94 5.49
CA GLY A 243 -30.46 22.97 6.52
C GLY A 243 -30.65 24.40 6.00
N SER A 244 -30.15 24.67 4.79
CA SER A 244 -30.29 25.96 4.13
C SER A 244 -31.74 26.25 3.76
N PHE A 245 -32.47 25.25 3.26
CA PHE A 245 -33.90 25.38 2.96
C PHE A 245 -34.71 25.70 4.20
N LEU A 246 -34.45 24.98 5.32
CA LEU A 246 -35.13 25.22 6.59
C LEU A 246 -34.82 26.63 7.14
N LEU A 247 -33.54 27.03 7.09
CA LEU A 247 -33.10 28.36 7.54
C LEU A 247 -33.71 29.47 6.69
N GLY A 248 -33.69 29.30 5.36
CA GLY A 248 -34.33 30.23 4.45
C GLY A 248 -35.85 30.38 4.69
N THR A 249 -36.54 29.25 4.87
CA THR A 249 -37.94 29.21 5.21
C THR A 249 -38.21 29.92 6.56
N PHE A 250 -37.39 29.63 7.57
CA PHE A 250 -37.47 30.30 8.88
C PHE A 250 -37.31 31.83 8.77
N CYS A 251 -36.29 32.29 8.01
CA CYS A 251 -36.08 33.71 7.79
C CYS A 251 -37.28 34.39 7.10
N ILE A 252 -37.86 33.76 6.08
CA ILE A 252 -39.04 34.28 5.36
C ILE A 252 -40.25 34.35 6.30
N VAL A 253 -40.53 33.29 7.06
CA VAL A 253 -41.65 33.25 8.00
C VAL A 253 -41.47 34.26 9.11
N ASN A 254 -40.30 34.37 9.73
CA ASN A 254 -40.01 35.32 10.80
C ASN A 254 -40.18 36.77 10.34
N GLN A 255 -39.63 37.10 9.19
CA GLN A 255 -39.59 38.49 8.70
C GLN A 255 -40.90 38.96 8.04
N TYR A 256 -41.52 38.09 7.22
CA TYR A 256 -42.69 38.50 6.40
C TYR A 256 -44.03 38.05 6.96
N LEU A 257 -44.13 36.94 7.73
CA LEU A 257 -45.36 36.49 8.33
C LEU A 257 -45.52 36.92 9.79
N LEU A 258 -44.42 36.94 10.58
CA LEU A 258 -44.48 37.22 12.02
C LEU A 258 -44.06 38.65 12.37
N GLY A 259 -43.63 39.48 11.40
CA GLY A 259 -43.24 40.87 11.60
C GLY A 259 -41.98 41.08 12.41
N ASP A 260 -41.01 40.15 12.33
CA ASP A 260 -39.67 40.16 12.97
C ASP A 260 -39.69 40.24 14.52
N PRO A 261 -40.39 39.32 15.21
CA PRO A 261 -40.45 39.30 16.68
C PRO A 261 -39.08 39.10 17.35
N LEU A 262 -38.08 38.62 16.60
CA LEU A 262 -36.74 38.37 17.12
C LEU A 262 -35.75 39.53 16.90
N GLY A 263 -36.19 40.63 16.22
CA GLY A 263 -35.37 41.82 15.99
C GLY A 263 -34.05 41.53 15.21
N LEU A 264 -34.03 40.53 14.36
CA LEU A 264 -32.88 40.12 13.59
C LEU A 264 -32.70 40.99 12.36
N TYR A 265 -32.36 42.28 12.55
CA TYR A 265 -32.05 43.23 11.47
C TYR A 265 -30.76 42.89 10.71
N TRP A 266 -30.71 41.73 10.10
CA TRP A 266 -29.61 41.37 9.23
C TRP A 266 -29.93 41.81 7.81
N ASN A 267 -29.04 42.60 7.23
CA ASN A 267 -29.20 43.00 5.83
C ASN A 267 -29.18 41.71 4.98
N GLY A 268 -30.30 41.36 4.37
CA GLY A 268 -30.51 40.12 3.64
C GLY A 268 -29.50 39.88 2.50
N ALA A 269 -28.95 40.98 1.95
CA ALA A 269 -27.90 40.88 0.93
C ALA A 269 -26.59 40.30 1.47
N VAL A 270 -26.19 40.67 2.67
CA VAL A 270 -24.95 40.15 3.32
C VAL A 270 -25.14 38.68 3.68
N GLN A 271 -26.28 38.31 4.24
CA GLN A 271 -26.60 36.91 4.55
C GLN A 271 -26.57 36.04 3.29
N MET A 272 -27.22 36.48 2.22
CA MET A 272 -27.20 35.76 0.94
C MET A 272 -25.80 35.61 0.36
N THR A 273 -24.98 36.68 0.43
CA THR A 273 -23.61 36.63 -0.10
C THR A 273 -22.74 35.61 0.65
N ILE A 274 -22.78 35.61 1.98
CA ILE A 274 -22.04 34.62 2.81
C ILE A 274 -22.51 33.21 2.51
N PHE A 275 -23.81 33.00 2.43
CA PHE A 275 -24.40 31.70 2.15
C PHE A 275 -24.03 31.19 0.75
N ILE A 276 -24.13 32.03 -0.28
CA ILE A 276 -23.76 31.67 -1.66
C ILE A 276 -22.24 31.35 -1.73
N THR A 277 -21.41 32.16 -1.07
CA THR A 277 -19.96 31.91 -1.01
C THR A 277 -19.63 30.58 -0.36
N PHE A 278 -20.32 30.23 0.73
CA PHE A 278 -20.17 28.93 1.39
C PHE A 278 -20.61 27.77 0.48
N LEU A 279 -21.75 27.88 -0.22
CA LEU A 279 -22.21 26.87 -1.16
C LEU A 279 -21.24 26.68 -2.34
N VAL A 280 -20.73 27.78 -2.89
CA VAL A 280 -19.71 27.72 -3.97
C VAL A 280 -18.44 27.02 -3.48
N GLY A 281 -18.00 27.34 -2.26
CA GLY A 281 -16.85 26.64 -1.65
C GLY A 281 -17.07 25.13 -1.53
N LEU A 282 -18.27 24.72 -1.09
CA LEU A 282 -18.61 23.30 -0.97
C LEU A 282 -18.66 22.59 -2.34
N VAL A 283 -19.23 23.24 -3.34
CA VAL A 283 -19.26 22.72 -4.72
C VAL A 283 -17.83 22.54 -5.25
N LEU A 284 -16.94 23.50 -5.03
CA LEU A 284 -15.55 23.41 -5.45
C LEU A 284 -14.81 22.24 -4.78
N ILE A 285 -15.04 22.01 -3.49
CA ILE A 285 -14.48 20.86 -2.76
C ILE A 285 -15.01 19.55 -3.37
N SER A 286 -16.30 19.43 -3.60
CA SER A 286 -16.91 18.27 -4.23
C SER A 286 -16.34 18.00 -5.62
N GLN A 287 -16.16 19.04 -6.45
CA GLN A 287 -15.54 18.93 -7.77
C GLN A 287 -14.08 18.47 -7.69
N ALA A 288 -13.30 18.97 -6.73
CA ALA A 288 -11.93 18.54 -6.53
C ALA A 288 -11.82 17.04 -6.20
N ILE A 289 -12.72 16.52 -5.35
CA ILE A 289 -12.78 15.09 -5.05
C ILE A 289 -13.20 14.28 -6.27
N THR A 290 -14.22 14.73 -7.01
CA THR A 290 -14.65 14.08 -8.26
C THR A 290 -13.50 14.01 -9.26
N ALA A 291 -12.70 15.08 -9.40
CA ALA A 291 -11.54 15.12 -10.27
C ALA A 291 -10.46 14.09 -9.86
N LEU A 292 -10.25 13.83 -8.55
CA LEU A 292 -9.36 12.78 -8.07
C LEU A 292 -9.85 11.40 -8.51
N TYR A 293 -11.13 11.07 -8.36
CA TYR A 293 -11.69 9.79 -8.83
C TYR A 293 -11.58 9.63 -10.34
N ILE A 294 -11.89 10.69 -11.10
CA ILE A 294 -11.72 10.68 -12.57
C ILE A 294 -10.26 10.44 -12.93
N SER A 295 -9.30 11.04 -12.22
CA SER A 295 -7.87 10.84 -12.44
C SER A 295 -7.46 9.37 -12.21
N HIS A 296 -7.98 8.72 -11.17
CA HIS A 296 -7.73 7.29 -10.92
C HIS A 296 -8.34 6.41 -12.02
N ILE A 297 -9.61 6.65 -12.40
CA ILE A 297 -10.27 5.95 -13.50
C ILE A 297 -9.48 6.13 -14.80
N HIS A 298 -9.01 7.34 -15.07
CA HIS A 298 -8.20 7.63 -16.27
C HIS A 298 -6.88 6.86 -16.25
N ALA A 299 -6.20 6.74 -15.08
CA ALA A 299 -4.98 5.95 -14.95
C ALA A 299 -5.23 4.47 -15.25
N GLU A 300 -6.34 3.90 -14.76
CA GLU A 300 -6.74 2.51 -15.04
C GLU A 300 -7.07 2.29 -16.53
N THR A 301 -7.78 3.22 -17.16
CA THR A 301 -8.18 3.09 -18.58
C THR A 301 -7.02 3.24 -19.56
N GLN A 302 -5.90 3.85 -19.17
CA GLN A 302 -4.72 3.98 -20.03
C GLN A 302 -4.04 2.64 -20.33
N ASN A 303 -4.29 1.62 -19.52
CA ASN A 303 -3.74 0.26 -19.66
C ASN A 303 -2.22 0.22 -19.91
N ARG A 304 -1.47 1.16 -19.32
CA ARG A 304 -0.01 1.19 -19.39
C ARG A 304 0.57 0.04 -18.55
N PRO A 305 1.72 -0.56 -18.93
CA PRO A 305 2.36 -1.56 -18.08
C PRO A 305 2.68 -1.01 -16.70
N LEU A 306 2.38 -1.77 -15.65
CA LEU A 306 2.67 -1.41 -14.25
C LEU A 306 4.16 -1.04 -14.05
N PHE A 307 5.03 -1.80 -14.67
CA PHE A 307 6.47 -1.60 -14.67
C PHE A 307 7.08 -2.10 -15.97
N ILE A 308 8.29 -1.66 -16.28
CA ILE A 308 9.05 -2.13 -17.43
C ILE A 308 10.41 -2.61 -16.95
N VAL A 309 10.73 -3.88 -17.26
CA VAL A 309 12.00 -4.52 -16.88
C VAL A 309 13.04 -4.30 -17.97
N SER A 310 14.23 -3.89 -17.57
CA SER A 310 15.40 -3.79 -18.42
C SER A 310 16.09 -5.14 -18.56
N LYS A 311 15.86 -5.87 -19.65
CA LYS A 311 16.53 -7.15 -19.92
C LYS A 311 18.06 -7.04 -19.89
N LYS A 312 18.62 -5.92 -20.35
CA LYS A 312 20.07 -5.67 -20.39
C LYS A 312 20.70 -5.55 -18.98
N LYS A 313 19.94 -5.01 -18.02
CA LYS A 313 20.42 -4.76 -16.65
C LYS A 313 20.05 -5.89 -15.69
N SER A 314 19.14 -6.76 -16.07
CA SER A 314 18.69 -7.90 -15.27
C SER A 314 19.59 -9.12 -15.48
N ILE A 315 19.67 -9.98 -14.46
CA ILE A 315 20.50 -11.20 -14.47
C ILE A 315 19.69 -12.36 -13.87
N ASN A 316 19.89 -13.56 -14.39
CA ASN A 316 19.32 -14.83 -13.93
C ASN A 316 17.78 -14.83 -13.89
N ILE A 317 17.11 -13.92 -14.62
CA ILE A 317 15.65 -13.87 -14.63
C ILE A 317 15.06 -14.99 -15.51
N SER A 318 14.08 -15.69 -14.97
CA SER A 318 13.20 -16.59 -15.72
C SER A 318 12.20 -15.81 -16.56
N THR A 319 11.44 -16.50 -17.42
CA THR A 319 10.27 -15.90 -18.05
C THR A 319 9.27 -15.51 -16.96
N PRO A 320 8.71 -14.28 -16.97
CA PRO A 320 7.72 -13.91 -15.97
C PRO A 320 6.54 -14.89 -16.01
N VAL A 321 6.03 -15.24 -14.85
CA VAL A 321 4.81 -16.04 -14.73
C VAL A 321 3.71 -15.27 -15.46
N LYS A 322 3.20 -15.84 -16.55
CA LYS A 322 2.08 -15.24 -17.28
C LYS A 322 0.83 -15.36 -16.41
N PRO A 323 0.00 -14.33 -16.32
CA PRO A 323 -1.33 -14.47 -15.76
C PRO A 323 -2.02 -15.64 -16.48
N ASN A 324 -2.52 -16.61 -15.73
CA ASN A 324 -3.33 -17.69 -16.28
C ASN A 324 -4.69 -17.10 -16.66
N GLY A 325 -4.85 -16.69 -17.93
CA GLY A 325 -6.09 -16.12 -18.46
C GLY A 325 -7.26 -17.11 -18.51
N ASN A 326 -7.42 -18.00 -17.53
CA ASN A 326 -8.52 -18.94 -17.41
C ASN A 326 -8.78 -19.32 -15.94
N ILE A 327 -9.25 -18.38 -15.14
CA ILE A 327 -10.03 -18.77 -13.96
C ILE A 327 -11.50 -18.86 -14.39
N LYS A 328 -11.87 -19.96 -15.02
CA LYS A 328 -13.27 -20.42 -15.02
C LYS A 328 -13.63 -20.74 -13.57
N ASN A 329 -14.61 -19.99 -13.04
CA ASN A 329 -15.31 -20.28 -11.81
C ASN A 329 -15.62 -21.78 -11.68
N GLU A 330 -14.76 -22.53 -11.02
CA GLU A 330 -15.10 -23.83 -10.46
C GLU A 330 -15.10 -23.74 -8.93
N ARG A 331 -15.95 -22.87 -8.41
CA ARG A 331 -16.52 -23.13 -7.09
C ARG A 331 -17.65 -24.12 -7.31
N LYS A 332 -17.33 -25.40 -7.36
CA LYS A 332 -18.30 -26.47 -7.11
C LYS A 332 -18.49 -26.57 -5.61
N ASN A 333 -19.74 -26.31 -5.22
CA ASN A 333 -20.51 -26.64 -4.00
C ASN A 333 -19.81 -27.38 -2.87
#